data_c57264ea1563ca6c290d59fa8f06b69b
#
_entry.id   c57264ea1563ca6c290d59fa8f06b69b
#
_cell.length_a   1.000
_cell.length_b   1.000
_cell.length_c   1.000
_cell.angle_alpha   90.00
_cell.angle_beta   90.00
_cell.angle_gamma   90.00
#
_symmetry.space_group_name_H-M   'P 1'
#
loop_
_entity.id
_entity.type
_entity.pdbx_description
1 polymer ?
#
loop_
_entity_poly.entity_id
_entity_poly.type
_entity_poly.pdbx_seq_one_letter_code
_entity_poly.pdbx_strand_id
1 'polypeptide(L)'
;MKQKTVFLCSDCGYESPKWYGKCPSCGACNTMSEFKPAAPSAARGTTSFVRGASRPTLLGDIETGDEARFLSGIGELDRVLGGGAVHGSFVLVGGEPGIGKSTLLLQMCQEMCRNARVLYVSGEESLRQIKLRAARLHISSPELYILSETDMDQIINETELMAPDILIVDSIQTVYKRDLTAAPGGTTQIKECAMSLMQYAKNKNVTIFIVGHVNKEGTLAGPKILEHMVDCVLYFEGESAGPFRCLRAAKNRFGSTNEIGVFEMSEHGLVEVANPSAAMLAGHPQGASGNCIACVMEGSRPLLAEVQALAAKTQFGVPRRTAAGVDYNRMVLLLAILEKRCGLFLSSSDVYVNVVGGMRLDEPAVDLPMLLAIASSFRDKPLPEGVMSFGEVGLTGELRAVSNAGQRINEAYRLGFHTCVMPDQEVDEELTRKMNLVRVKTVGDAIKAVL
;
A
#
# COMPACT_ATOMS: atom_id res chain seq x y z
N MET A 1 -12.27 -40.85 26.50
CA MET A 1 -12.59 -39.44 26.61
C MET A 1 -13.35 -39.01 25.36
N LYS A 2 -14.51 -38.36 25.46
CA LYS A 2 -15.31 -37.93 24.30
C LYS A 2 -14.53 -36.85 23.56
N GLN A 3 -14.22 -37.07 22.28
CA GLN A 3 -13.64 -36.05 21.39
C GLN A 3 -14.56 -34.83 21.34
N LYS A 4 -14.05 -33.65 21.71
CA LYS A 4 -14.78 -32.38 21.58
C LYS A 4 -14.75 -31.97 20.10
N THR A 5 -15.91 -31.99 19.47
CA THR A 5 -16.09 -31.43 18.14
C THR A 5 -16.04 -29.91 18.24
N VAL A 6 -15.26 -29.26 17.40
CA VAL A 6 -15.14 -27.79 17.27
C VAL A 6 -15.59 -27.41 15.88
N PHE A 7 -16.30 -26.30 15.73
CA PHE A 7 -16.72 -25.75 14.45
C PHE A 7 -15.87 -24.52 14.14
N LEU A 8 -15.30 -24.48 12.95
CA LEU A 8 -14.42 -23.42 12.48
C LEU A 8 -15.09 -22.64 11.33
N CYS A 9 -15.07 -21.32 11.40
CA CYS A 9 -15.51 -20.47 10.28
C CYS A 9 -14.46 -20.46 9.17
N SER A 10 -14.82 -20.80 7.93
CA SER A 10 -13.93 -20.78 6.78
C SER A 10 -13.44 -19.39 6.40
N ASP A 11 -14.19 -18.33 6.74
CA ASP A 11 -13.90 -16.96 6.32
C ASP A 11 -13.03 -16.19 7.31
N CYS A 12 -13.24 -16.37 8.62
CA CYS A 12 -12.53 -15.58 9.63
C CYS A 12 -11.75 -16.42 10.66
N GLY A 13 -11.84 -17.76 10.59
CA GLY A 13 -11.16 -18.66 11.54
C GLY A 13 -11.76 -18.70 12.95
N TYR A 14 -12.94 -18.12 13.18
CA TYR A 14 -13.60 -18.15 14.48
C TYR A 14 -13.94 -19.58 14.89
N GLU A 15 -13.51 -19.98 16.10
CA GLU A 15 -13.74 -21.31 16.67
C GLU A 15 -14.93 -21.30 17.63
N SER A 16 -15.81 -22.31 17.52
CA SER A 16 -16.95 -22.50 18.41
C SER A 16 -17.20 -23.97 18.74
N PRO A 17 -17.60 -24.29 19.96
CA PRO A 17 -18.05 -25.64 20.32
C PRO A 17 -19.44 -25.99 19.75
N LYS A 18 -20.11 -25.01 19.09
CA LYS A 18 -21.44 -25.20 18.48
C LYS A 18 -21.41 -24.69 17.05
N TRP A 19 -22.17 -25.34 16.20
CA TRP A 19 -22.40 -24.87 14.84
C TRP A 19 -23.39 -23.69 14.83
N TYR A 20 -23.04 -22.66 14.03
CA TYR A 20 -23.88 -21.48 13.77
C TYR A 20 -24.13 -21.36 12.29
N GLY A 21 -25.37 -21.11 11.85
CA GLY A 21 -25.68 -20.80 10.44
C GLY A 21 -25.12 -19.46 9.97
N LYS A 22 -24.78 -18.57 10.92
CA LYS A 22 -24.12 -17.28 10.67
C LYS A 22 -23.00 -17.14 11.68
N CYS A 23 -21.77 -16.87 11.20
CA CYS A 23 -20.61 -16.73 12.07
C CYS A 23 -20.78 -15.54 13.04
N PRO A 24 -20.63 -15.74 14.37
CA PRO A 24 -20.78 -14.64 15.33
C PRO A 24 -19.70 -13.56 15.22
N SER A 25 -18.54 -13.88 14.62
CA SER A 25 -17.41 -12.98 14.51
C SER A 25 -17.47 -12.12 13.24
N CYS A 26 -17.64 -12.75 12.06
CA CYS A 26 -17.61 -12.03 10.78
C CYS A 26 -18.99 -11.86 10.12
N GLY A 27 -20.04 -12.50 10.67
CA GLY A 27 -21.40 -12.41 10.12
C GLY A 27 -21.66 -13.21 8.83
N ALA A 28 -20.68 -13.94 8.30
CA ALA A 28 -20.83 -14.76 7.11
C ALA A 28 -21.79 -15.95 7.36
N CYS A 29 -22.64 -16.27 6.35
CA CYS A 29 -23.62 -17.35 6.45
C CYS A 29 -23.04 -18.66 5.88
N ASN A 30 -23.35 -19.79 6.54
CA ASN A 30 -22.96 -21.14 6.14
C ASN A 30 -21.44 -21.38 6.01
N THR A 31 -20.64 -20.66 6.77
CA THR A 31 -19.17 -20.75 6.76
C THR A 31 -18.60 -21.58 7.92
N MET A 32 -19.44 -22.12 8.80
CA MET A 32 -19.00 -22.95 9.93
C MET A 32 -18.91 -24.42 9.50
N SER A 33 -17.69 -24.97 9.47
CA SER A 33 -17.42 -26.38 9.18
C SER A 33 -16.99 -27.15 10.44
N GLU A 34 -17.36 -28.42 10.53
CA GLU A 34 -16.98 -29.28 11.64
C GLU A 34 -15.47 -29.61 11.55
N PHE A 35 -14.74 -29.30 12.61
CA PHE A 35 -13.33 -29.64 12.76
C PHE A 35 -13.20 -30.71 13.88
N LYS A 36 -12.66 -31.87 13.52
CA LYS A 36 -12.28 -32.90 14.48
C LYS A 36 -10.76 -32.81 14.66
N PRO A 37 -10.27 -32.34 15.82
CA PRO A 37 -8.85 -32.41 16.07
C PRO A 37 -8.41 -33.89 16.04
N ALA A 38 -7.42 -34.20 15.20
CA ALA A 38 -6.85 -35.54 15.14
C ALA A 38 -6.26 -35.89 16.50
N ALA A 39 -6.54 -37.14 16.97
CA ALA A 39 -5.91 -37.66 18.17
C ALA A 39 -4.36 -37.64 17.96
N PRO A 40 -3.57 -37.31 18.99
CA PRO A 40 -2.11 -37.32 18.84
C PRO A 40 -1.65 -38.73 18.49
N SER A 41 -1.32 -38.96 17.23
CA SER A 41 -0.64 -40.17 16.81
C SER A 41 0.77 -40.11 17.39
N ALA A 42 1.21 -41.19 18.02
CA ALA A 42 2.57 -41.34 18.51
C ALA A 42 3.51 -41.28 17.29
N ALA A 43 3.95 -40.09 16.94
CA ALA A 43 4.88 -39.88 15.86
C ALA A 43 6.29 -40.32 16.27
N ARG A 44 6.79 -41.31 15.59
CA ARG A 44 8.23 -41.61 15.54
C ARG A 44 8.90 -40.48 14.76
N GLY A 45 9.87 -39.80 15.40
CA GLY A 45 10.84 -38.94 14.76
C GLY A 45 10.38 -37.51 14.42
N THR A 46 9.97 -36.76 15.43
CA THR A 46 10.00 -35.31 15.38
C THR A 46 11.43 -34.89 15.78
N THR A 47 12.16 -34.26 14.88
CA THR A 47 13.21 -33.33 15.26
C THR A 47 12.55 -32.26 16.11
N SER A 48 12.55 -32.48 17.44
CA SER A 48 12.15 -31.46 18.38
C SER A 48 13.12 -30.29 18.21
N PHE A 49 12.65 -29.17 17.67
CA PHE A 49 13.35 -27.90 17.85
C PHE A 49 13.48 -27.70 19.36
N VAL A 50 14.69 -28.01 19.88
CA VAL A 50 15.04 -27.70 21.26
C VAL A 50 15.01 -26.18 21.38
N ARG A 51 13.88 -25.65 21.87
CA ARG A 51 13.86 -24.28 22.40
C ARG A 51 14.88 -24.27 23.51
N GLY A 52 16.06 -23.68 23.27
CA GLY A 52 16.93 -23.24 24.35
C GLY A 52 16.04 -22.46 25.31
N ALA A 53 15.99 -22.84 26.58
CA ALA A 53 15.14 -22.18 27.57
C ALA A 53 15.51 -20.70 27.59
N SER A 54 14.67 -19.85 26.99
CA SER A 54 14.86 -18.40 27.01
C SER A 54 14.74 -17.96 28.46
N ARG A 55 15.82 -17.37 29.01
CA ARG A 55 15.82 -16.78 30.35
C ARG A 55 15.46 -15.30 30.24
N PRO A 56 14.76 -14.75 31.22
CA PRO A 56 14.56 -13.32 31.29
C PRO A 56 15.94 -12.62 31.29
N THR A 57 16.11 -11.63 30.44
CA THR A 57 17.35 -10.83 30.32
C THR A 57 17.00 -9.39 30.67
N LEU A 58 17.85 -8.72 31.44
CA LEU A 58 17.68 -7.31 31.73
C LEU A 58 17.78 -6.49 30.43
N LEU A 59 16.91 -5.49 30.26
CA LEU A 59 16.89 -4.66 29.06
C LEU A 59 18.26 -4.00 28.80
N GLY A 60 18.99 -3.61 29.86
CA GLY A 60 20.31 -3.00 29.73
C GLY A 60 21.43 -3.97 29.32
N ASP A 61 21.22 -5.29 29.44
CA ASP A 61 22.19 -6.32 29.05
C ASP A 61 21.97 -6.79 27.60
N ILE A 62 20.93 -6.25 26.94
CA ILE A 62 20.68 -6.55 25.51
C ILE A 62 21.60 -5.64 24.70
N GLU A 63 22.61 -6.21 24.09
CA GLU A 63 23.43 -5.49 23.11
C GLU A 63 22.59 -5.16 21.88
N THR A 64 22.23 -3.88 21.74
CA THR A 64 21.70 -3.35 20.50
C THR A 64 22.88 -2.94 19.63
N GLY A 65 23.41 -3.86 18.83
CA GLY A 65 24.23 -3.47 17.68
C GLY A 65 23.39 -2.59 16.73
N ASP A 66 24.04 -1.76 15.91
CA ASP A 66 23.36 -1.08 14.83
C ASP A 66 22.49 -2.11 14.08
N GLU A 67 21.17 -1.84 13.95
CA GLU A 67 20.25 -2.76 13.27
C GLU A 67 20.78 -2.99 11.85
N ALA A 68 21.47 -4.11 11.65
CA ALA A 68 21.98 -4.47 10.34
C ALA A 68 20.81 -4.63 9.37
N ARG A 69 20.91 -3.96 8.24
CA ARG A 69 19.87 -3.94 7.20
C ARG A 69 20.45 -4.37 5.86
N PHE A 70 19.70 -5.17 5.14
CA PHE A 70 19.95 -5.42 3.74
C PHE A 70 19.37 -4.26 2.90
N LEU A 71 20.23 -3.57 2.17
CA LEU A 71 19.78 -2.59 1.18
C LEU A 71 19.29 -3.33 -0.07
N SER A 72 18.12 -2.93 -0.55
CA SER A 72 17.54 -3.51 -1.76
C SER A 72 18.21 -3.00 -3.05
N GLY A 73 18.96 -1.90 -2.94
CA GLY A 73 19.50 -1.16 -4.08
C GLY A 73 18.44 -0.38 -4.86
N ILE A 74 17.21 -0.38 -4.37
CA ILE A 74 16.06 0.33 -4.91
C ILE A 74 15.64 1.36 -3.84
N GLY A 75 16.00 2.63 -4.03
CA GLY A 75 15.85 3.69 -3.01
C GLY A 75 14.40 3.91 -2.58
N GLU A 76 13.45 3.80 -3.49
CA GLU A 76 12.02 3.90 -3.17
C GLU A 76 11.53 2.69 -2.34
N LEU A 77 12.09 1.49 -2.52
CA LEU A 77 11.80 0.34 -1.67
C LEU A 77 12.47 0.48 -0.30
N ASP A 78 13.75 0.88 -0.27
CA ASP A 78 14.48 1.08 1.00
C ASP A 78 13.82 2.17 1.85
N ARG A 79 13.29 3.23 1.23
CA ARG A 79 12.51 4.27 1.91
C ARG A 79 11.30 3.68 2.64
N VAL A 80 10.49 2.88 1.95
CA VAL A 80 9.27 2.28 2.52
C VAL A 80 9.59 1.25 3.60
N LEU A 81 10.72 0.54 3.46
CA LEU A 81 11.24 -0.36 4.48
C LEU A 81 11.81 0.38 5.71
N GLY A 82 12.03 1.70 5.62
CA GLY A 82 12.60 2.51 6.70
C GLY A 82 14.13 2.49 6.72
N GLY A 83 14.76 2.35 5.55
CA GLY A 83 16.21 2.30 5.35
C GLY A 83 16.76 0.91 5.03
N GLY A 84 15.92 0.00 4.51
CA GLY A 84 16.27 -1.36 4.13
C GLY A 84 15.63 -2.45 5.00
N ALA A 85 15.77 -3.70 4.59
CA ALA A 85 15.20 -4.85 5.29
C ALA A 85 16.05 -5.22 6.52
N VAL A 86 15.43 -5.25 7.70
CA VAL A 86 16.10 -5.62 8.95
C VAL A 86 16.39 -7.12 8.95
N HIS A 87 17.57 -7.51 9.43
CA HIS A 87 17.95 -8.92 9.56
C HIS A 87 16.96 -9.68 10.46
N GLY A 88 16.56 -10.87 10.02
CA GLY A 88 15.59 -11.69 10.75
C GLY A 88 14.16 -11.15 10.74
N SER A 89 13.87 -10.13 9.93
CA SER A 89 12.51 -9.60 9.76
C SER A 89 11.64 -10.49 8.87
N PHE A 90 10.33 -10.44 9.12
CA PHE A 90 9.32 -11.13 8.34
C PHE A 90 8.42 -10.10 7.64
N VAL A 91 8.53 -10.01 6.31
CA VAL A 91 7.93 -8.97 5.47
C VAL A 91 6.88 -9.59 4.55
N LEU A 92 5.69 -9.00 4.51
CA LEU A 92 4.61 -9.35 3.57
C LEU A 92 4.54 -8.29 2.47
N VAL A 93 4.57 -8.74 1.21
CA VAL A 93 4.34 -7.89 0.03
C VAL A 93 3.00 -8.28 -0.58
N GLY A 94 1.99 -7.42 -0.41
CA GLY A 94 0.63 -7.60 -0.89
C GLY A 94 0.33 -6.76 -2.14
N GLY A 95 -0.73 -7.11 -2.85
CA GLY A 95 -1.22 -6.34 -4.00
C GLY A 95 -1.97 -7.21 -5.01
N GLU A 96 -2.64 -6.59 -5.97
CA GLU A 96 -3.38 -7.30 -7.02
C GLU A 96 -2.46 -8.19 -7.87
N PRO A 97 -2.98 -9.28 -8.46
CA PRO A 97 -2.24 -10.06 -9.45
C PRO A 97 -1.79 -9.17 -10.61
N GLY A 98 -0.53 -9.34 -11.05
CA GLY A 98 0.03 -8.57 -12.18
C GLY A 98 0.53 -7.15 -11.83
N ILE A 99 0.37 -6.65 -10.60
CA ILE A 99 0.79 -5.29 -10.21
C ILE A 99 2.32 -5.08 -10.22
N GLY A 100 3.12 -6.16 -10.12
CA GLY A 100 4.59 -6.08 -10.15
C GLY A 100 5.32 -6.65 -8.93
N LYS A 101 4.63 -7.30 -7.96
CA LYS A 101 5.24 -7.85 -6.73
C LYS A 101 6.45 -8.73 -6.98
N SER A 102 6.26 -9.79 -7.77
CA SER A 102 7.33 -10.76 -8.10
C SER A 102 8.45 -10.11 -8.93
N THR A 103 8.13 -9.08 -9.73
CA THR A 103 9.12 -8.32 -10.49
C THR A 103 10.01 -7.51 -9.54
N LEU A 104 9.43 -6.75 -8.61
CA LEU A 104 10.16 -5.97 -7.62
C LEU A 104 11.08 -6.86 -6.77
N LEU A 105 10.54 -7.98 -6.25
CA LEU A 105 11.33 -8.87 -5.41
C LEU A 105 12.47 -9.52 -6.17
N LEU A 106 12.26 -9.88 -7.44
CA LEU A 106 13.34 -10.44 -8.26
C LEU A 106 14.41 -9.37 -8.59
N GLN A 107 14.02 -8.11 -8.86
CA GLN A 107 14.98 -7.01 -9.05
C GLN A 107 15.77 -6.72 -7.78
N MET A 108 15.12 -6.71 -6.61
CA MET A 108 15.75 -6.56 -5.30
C MET A 108 16.83 -7.62 -5.06
N CYS A 109 16.62 -8.86 -5.51
CA CYS A 109 17.60 -9.95 -5.37
C CYS A 109 18.95 -9.62 -6.02
N GLN A 110 18.96 -8.89 -7.16
CA GLN A 110 20.19 -8.54 -7.86
C GLN A 110 21.17 -7.76 -6.96
N GLU A 111 20.67 -6.80 -6.21
CA GLU A 111 21.48 -5.97 -5.33
C GLU A 111 21.78 -6.66 -4.00
N MET A 112 20.77 -7.30 -3.40
CA MET A 112 20.96 -8.02 -2.13
C MET A 112 21.96 -9.16 -2.24
N CYS A 113 22.03 -9.83 -3.39
CA CYS A 113 23.00 -10.91 -3.65
C CYS A 113 24.46 -10.45 -3.71
N ARG A 114 24.76 -9.14 -3.67
CA ARG A 114 26.14 -8.66 -3.56
C ARG A 114 26.76 -8.97 -2.20
N ASN A 115 25.93 -9.02 -1.15
CA ASN A 115 26.39 -9.19 0.23
C ASN A 115 25.63 -10.28 1.00
N ALA A 116 24.69 -10.99 0.35
CA ALA A 116 23.83 -11.98 0.97
C ALA A 116 23.53 -13.13 0.02
N ARG A 117 23.33 -14.32 0.57
CA ARG A 117 22.82 -15.47 -0.16
C ARG A 117 21.30 -15.46 -0.15
N VAL A 118 20.70 -15.48 -1.34
CA VAL A 118 19.25 -15.39 -1.49
C VAL A 118 18.67 -16.69 -2.03
N LEU A 119 17.66 -17.22 -1.35
CA LEU A 119 16.82 -18.31 -1.85
C LEU A 119 15.45 -17.77 -2.25
N TYR A 120 15.11 -17.90 -3.54
CA TYR A 120 13.79 -17.53 -4.07
C TYR A 120 12.97 -18.80 -4.33
N VAL A 121 11.93 -19.00 -3.55
CA VAL A 121 10.99 -20.11 -3.68
C VAL A 121 9.77 -19.66 -4.44
N SER A 122 9.45 -20.36 -5.53
CA SER A 122 8.25 -20.12 -6.31
C SER A 122 7.31 -21.32 -6.26
N GLY A 123 6.07 -21.08 -5.86
CA GLY A 123 5.01 -22.07 -5.92
C GLY A 123 4.12 -21.93 -7.16
N GLU A 124 4.32 -20.87 -7.98
CA GLU A 124 3.48 -20.58 -9.15
C GLU A 124 4.22 -20.78 -10.46
N GLU A 125 5.50 -20.42 -10.52
CA GLU A 125 6.31 -20.45 -11.73
C GLU A 125 7.36 -21.54 -11.71
N SER A 126 7.57 -22.16 -12.85
CA SER A 126 8.67 -23.12 -13.06
C SER A 126 10.02 -22.39 -13.14
N LEU A 127 11.11 -23.11 -12.86
CA LEU A 127 12.49 -22.61 -12.96
C LEU A 127 12.76 -21.93 -14.31
N ARG A 128 12.21 -22.49 -15.40
CA ARG A 128 12.36 -21.94 -16.75
C ARG A 128 11.68 -20.59 -16.90
N GLN A 129 10.47 -20.42 -16.36
CA GLN A 129 9.72 -19.16 -16.43
C GLN A 129 10.44 -18.07 -15.63
N ILE A 130 10.92 -18.40 -14.42
CA ILE A 130 11.70 -17.47 -13.60
C ILE A 130 12.99 -17.07 -14.31
N LYS A 131 13.69 -18.01 -14.94
CA LYS A 131 14.92 -17.73 -15.70
C LYS A 131 14.65 -16.78 -16.89
N LEU A 132 13.55 -16.97 -17.61
CA LEU A 132 13.15 -16.05 -18.70
C LEU A 132 12.83 -14.65 -18.17
N ARG A 133 12.12 -14.56 -17.04
CA ARG A 133 11.83 -13.29 -16.38
C ARG A 133 13.11 -12.60 -15.91
N ALA A 134 14.00 -13.32 -15.23
CA ALA A 134 15.30 -12.80 -14.78
C ALA A 134 16.14 -12.27 -15.95
N ALA A 135 16.16 -12.99 -17.08
CA ALA A 135 16.88 -12.55 -18.28
C ALA A 135 16.31 -11.24 -18.85
N ARG A 136 14.97 -11.10 -18.90
CA ARG A 136 14.31 -9.85 -19.32
C ARG A 136 14.63 -8.67 -18.39
N LEU A 137 14.76 -8.94 -17.10
CA LEU A 137 15.07 -7.95 -16.07
C LEU A 137 16.60 -7.72 -15.92
N HIS A 138 17.42 -8.35 -16.76
CA HIS A 138 18.88 -8.31 -16.70
C HIS A 138 19.47 -8.75 -15.34
N ILE A 139 18.78 -9.69 -14.66
CA ILE A 139 19.22 -10.22 -13.37
C ILE A 139 20.15 -11.42 -13.61
N SER A 140 21.37 -11.30 -13.10
CA SER A 140 22.37 -12.35 -13.15
C SER A 140 23.25 -12.26 -11.88
N SER A 141 22.96 -13.10 -10.91
CA SER A 141 23.73 -13.15 -9.67
C SER A 141 24.12 -14.58 -9.32
N PRO A 142 25.39 -14.83 -8.91
CA PRO A 142 25.86 -16.14 -8.51
C PRO A 142 25.27 -16.61 -7.17
N GLU A 143 24.82 -15.71 -6.32
CA GLU A 143 24.27 -16.01 -4.98
C GLU A 143 22.72 -16.02 -4.96
N LEU A 144 22.06 -15.99 -6.15
CA LEU A 144 20.62 -16.14 -6.28
C LEU A 144 20.27 -17.58 -6.64
N TYR A 145 19.69 -18.29 -5.68
CA TYR A 145 19.21 -19.67 -5.84
C TYR A 145 17.70 -19.68 -6.00
N ILE A 146 17.21 -20.54 -6.90
CA ILE A 146 15.79 -20.67 -7.21
C ILE A 146 15.31 -22.07 -6.88
N LEU A 147 14.22 -22.18 -6.13
CA LEU A 147 13.54 -23.43 -5.81
C LEU A 147 12.08 -23.36 -6.32
N SER A 148 11.65 -24.35 -7.09
CA SER A 148 10.23 -24.50 -7.47
C SER A 148 9.62 -25.60 -6.61
N GLU A 149 8.96 -25.22 -5.51
CA GLU A 149 8.39 -26.13 -4.52
C GLU A 149 7.20 -25.49 -3.82
N THR A 150 6.24 -26.34 -3.40
CA THR A 150 5.01 -25.91 -2.70
C THR A 150 4.84 -26.58 -1.33
N ASP A 151 5.58 -27.67 -1.07
CA ASP A 151 5.58 -28.34 0.23
C ASP A 151 6.44 -27.57 1.24
N MET A 152 5.82 -27.06 2.30
CA MET A 152 6.50 -26.27 3.33
C MET A 152 7.65 -27.03 4.02
N ASP A 153 7.49 -28.32 4.27
CA ASP A 153 8.53 -29.11 4.95
C ASP A 153 9.75 -29.26 4.06
N GLN A 154 9.57 -29.43 2.75
CA GLN A 154 10.67 -29.46 1.77
C GLN A 154 11.33 -28.08 1.68
N ILE A 155 10.54 -26.98 1.63
CA ILE A 155 11.08 -25.62 1.61
C ILE A 155 11.95 -25.36 2.83
N ILE A 156 11.50 -25.72 4.04
CA ILE A 156 12.28 -25.52 5.26
C ILE A 156 13.56 -26.37 5.25
N ASN A 157 13.47 -27.64 4.83
CA ASN A 157 14.64 -28.53 4.75
C ASN A 157 15.72 -27.98 3.80
N GLU A 158 15.33 -27.56 2.59
CA GLU A 158 16.27 -26.96 1.62
C GLU A 158 16.84 -25.64 2.14
N THR A 159 16.02 -24.82 2.83
CA THR A 159 16.47 -23.58 3.45
C THR A 159 17.46 -23.85 4.58
N GLU A 160 17.29 -24.91 5.38
CA GLU A 160 18.25 -25.29 6.42
C GLU A 160 19.58 -25.78 5.83
N LEU A 161 19.53 -26.57 4.77
CA LEU A 161 20.73 -27.10 4.09
C LEU A 161 21.53 -25.97 3.42
N MET A 162 20.86 -25.04 2.80
CA MET A 162 21.47 -23.92 2.09
C MET A 162 21.96 -22.82 3.03
N ALA A 163 21.25 -22.61 4.16
CA ALA A 163 21.45 -21.51 5.11
C ALA A 163 21.54 -20.13 4.43
N PRO A 164 20.49 -19.68 3.72
CA PRO A 164 20.47 -18.36 3.10
C PRO A 164 20.32 -17.26 4.15
N ASP A 165 20.77 -16.05 3.80
CA ASP A 165 20.54 -14.84 4.60
C ASP A 165 19.13 -14.29 4.37
N ILE A 166 18.61 -14.49 3.14
CA ILE A 166 17.31 -14.01 2.71
C ILE A 166 16.54 -15.13 2.02
N LEU A 167 15.28 -15.32 2.44
CA LEU A 167 14.32 -16.24 1.83
C LEU A 167 13.15 -15.45 1.24
N ILE A 168 12.80 -15.72 -0.01
CA ILE A 168 11.60 -15.17 -0.65
C ILE A 168 10.63 -16.32 -0.96
N VAL A 169 9.35 -16.18 -0.62
CA VAL A 169 8.31 -17.17 -0.91
C VAL A 169 7.22 -16.50 -1.77
N ASP A 170 7.14 -16.91 -3.03
CA ASP A 170 6.20 -16.37 -4.03
C ASP A 170 5.31 -17.50 -4.62
N SER A 171 4.09 -17.68 -4.13
CA SER A 171 3.34 -16.92 -3.12
C SER A 171 2.97 -17.79 -1.91
N ILE A 172 2.64 -17.17 -0.81
CA ILE A 172 2.20 -17.91 0.41
C ILE A 172 0.91 -18.70 0.16
N GLN A 173 0.10 -18.34 -0.82
CA GLN A 173 -1.14 -19.03 -1.17
C GLN A 173 -0.92 -20.39 -1.82
N THR A 174 0.22 -20.61 -2.45
CA THR A 174 0.53 -21.87 -3.15
C THR A 174 1.22 -22.88 -2.25
N VAL A 175 1.78 -22.42 -1.13
CA VAL A 175 2.51 -23.28 -0.20
C VAL A 175 1.55 -23.96 0.78
N TYR A 176 1.83 -25.23 1.09
CA TYR A 176 1.00 -26.03 1.99
C TYR A 176 1.82 -27.00 2.85
N LYS A 177 1.24 -27.43 3.97
CA LYS A 177 1.72 -28.51 4.82
C LYS A 177 0.90 -29.78 4.58
N ARG A 178 1.57 -30.91 4.36
CA ARG A 178 0.92 -32.19 4.06
C ARG A 178 0.13 -32.78 5.22
N ASP A 179 0.52 -32.49 6.44
CA ASP A 179 -0.12 -32.98 7.67
C ASP A 179 -1.45 -32.27 7.98
N LEU A 180 -1.76 -31.19 7.29
CA LEU A 180 -3.04 -30.47 7.43
C LEU A 180 -4.07 -30.96 6.43
N THR A 181 -5.28 -31.20 6.92
CA THR A 181 -6.43 -31.65 6.09
C THR A 181 -7.08 -30.51 5.28
N ALA A 182 -6.71 -29.26 5.55
CA ALA A 182 -7.22 -28.10 4.82
C ALA A 182 -6.64 -28.06 3.40
N ALA A 183 -7.44 -27.62 2.43
CA ALA A 183 -6.99 -27.48 1.05
C ALA A 183 -5.86 -26.42 0.90
N PRO A 184 -4.90 -26.62 -0.01
CA PRO A 184 -3.90 -25.61 -0.36
C PRO A 184 -4.57 -24.27 -0.68
N GLY A 185 -3.96 -23.15 -0.25
CA GLY A 185 -4.53 -21.80 -0.40
C GLY A 185 -5.64 -21.45 0.60
N GLY A 186 -6.11 -22.41 1.39
CA GLY A 186 -7.08 -22.14 2.47
C GLY A 186 -6.45 -21.38 3.64
N THR A 187 -7.28 -20.63 4.35
CA THR A 187 -6.88 -19.78 5.49
C THR A 187 -6.01 -20.50 6.53
N THR A 188 -6.37 -21.75 6.88
CA THR A 188 -5.62 -22.56 7.84
C THR A 188 -4.23 -22.90 7.32
N GLN A 189 -4.10 -23.29 6.05
CA GLN A 189 -2.81 -23.59 5.42
C GLN A 189 -1.92 -22.36 5.41
N ILE A 190 -2.45 -21.22 4.94
CA ILE A 190 -1.72 -19.95 4.87
C ILE A 190 -1.20 -19.54 6.25
N LYS A 191 -2.05 -19.62 7.28
CA LYS A 191 -1.70 -19.29 8.67
C LYS A 191 -0.57 -20.19 9.19
N GLU A 192 -0.69 -21.48 9.03
CA GLU A 192 0.29 -22.45 9.55
C GLU A 192 1.62 -22.40 8.81
N CYS A 193 1.60 -22.18 7.48
CA CYS A 193 2.80 -21.95 6.69
C CYS A 193 3.52 -20.65 7.11
N ALA A 194 2.76 -19.56 7.24
CA ALA A 194 3.30 -18.28 7.69
C ALA A 194 3.87 -18.36 9.11
N MET A 195 3.22 -19.12 10.02
CA MET A 195 3.72 -19.33 11.38
C MET A 195 5.07 -20.07 11.37
N SER A 196 5.23 -21.09 10.54
CA SER A 196 6.50 -21.82 10.39
C SER A 196 7.60 -20.92 9.86
N LEU A 197 7.32 -20.11 8.83
CA LEU A 197 8.28 -19.15 8.28
C LEU A 197 8.66 -18.08 9.31
N MET A 198 7.69 -17.53 10.06
CA MET A 198 7.95 -16.54 11.11
C MET A 198 8.85 -17.11 12.22
N GLN A 199 8.59 -18.35 12.65
CA GLN A 199 9.43 -19.01 13.65
C GLN A 199 10.84 -19.25 13.11
N TYR A 200 10.95 -19.64 11.85
CA TYR A 200 12.24 -19.84 11.19
C TYR A 200 13.03 -18.53 11.10
N ALA A 201 12.41 -17.46 10.63
CA ALA A 201 13.00 -16.12 10.56
C ALA A 201 13.64 -15.71 11.89
N LYS A 202 12.87 -15.81 12.98
CA LYS A 202 13.30 -15.38 14.32
C LYS A 202 14.34 -16.30 14.97
N ASN A 203 14.26 -17.61 14.72
CA ASN A 203 15.19 -18.58 15.32
C ASN A 203 16.54 -18.62 14.60
N LYS A 204 16.56 -18.38 13.31
CA LYS A 204 17.75 -18.48 12.44
C LYS A 204 18.29 -17.12 12.00
N ASN A 205 17.62 -16.03 12.37
CA ASN A 205 17.94 -14.66 11.95
C ASN A 205 17.96 -14.50 10.42
N VAL A 206 17.07 -15.21 9.71
CA VAL A 206 16.89 -15.13 8.25
C VAL A 206 15.81 -14.12 7.92
N THR A 207 16.10 -13.18 7.04
CA THR A 207 15.11 -12.22 6.56
C THR A 207 14.19 -12.89 5.56
N ILE A 208 12.87 -12.86 5.79
CA ILE A 208 11.90 -13.55 4.94
C ILE A 208 10.92 -12.57 4.32
N PHE A 209 10.80 -12.62 2.99
CA PHE A 209 9.75 -11.94 2.24
C PHE A 209 8.71 -12.96 1.78
N ILE A 210 7.45 -12.69 2.03
CA ILE A 210 6.35 -13.49 1.48
C ILE A 210 5.48 -12.63 0.57
N VAL A 211 5.08 -13.19 -0.56
CA VAL A 211 4.13 -12.56 -1.50
C VAL A 211 2.72 -13.00 -1.15
N GLY A 212 1.79 -12.04 -1.09
CA GLY A 212 0.37 -12.27 -0.90
C GLY A 212 -0.48 -11.58 -1.98
N HIS A 213 -1.53 -12.26 -2.45
CA HIS A 213 -2.52 -11.65 -3.34
C HIS A 213 -3.66 -11.02 -2.53
N VAL A 214 -4.14 -9.86 -2.98
CA VAL A 214 -5.32 -9.20 -2.44
C VAL A 214 -6.53 -9.42 -3.37
N ASN A 215 -7.73 -9.41 -2.79
CA ASN A 215 -8.98 -9.45 -3.55
C ASN A 215 -9.23 -8.09 -4.22
N LYS A 216 -10.16 -8.02 -5.19
CA LYS A 216 -10.60 -6.78 -5.86
C LYS A 216 -11.10 -5.70 -4.90
N GLU A 217 -11.45 -6.06 -3.67
CA GLU A 217 -11.85 -5.14 -2.60
C GLU A 217 -10.66 -4.58 -1.80
N GLY A 218 -9.40 -4.83 -2.26
CA GLY A 218 -8.19 -4.37 -1.57
C GLY A 218 -7.87 -5.12 -0.27
N THR A 219 -8.64 -6.18 0.05
CA THR A 219 -8.37 -7.05 1.20
C THR A 219 -7.54 -8.25 0.75
N LEU A 220 -6.54 -8.64 1.55
CA LEU A 220 -5.77 -9.87 1.31
C LEU A 220 -6.73 -11.04 1.06
N ALA A 221 -6.53 -11.74 -0.07
CA ALA A 221 -7.15 -13.04 -0.31
C ALA A 221 -6.51 -14.07 0.62
N GLY A 222 -6.93 -14.02 1.87
CA GLY A 222 -6.39 -14.72 3.02
C GLY A 222 -6.59 -13.84 4.25
N PRO A 223 -6.52 -14.40 5.47
CA PRO A 223 -6.97 -13.66 6.64
C PRO A 223 -6.07 -12.44 6.89
N LYS A 224 -6.66 -11.33 7.31
CA LYS A 224 -5.99 -10.20 8.01
C LYS A 224 -5.00 -10.65 9.09
N ILE A 225 -5.07 -11.93 9.44
CA ILE A 225 -4.20 -12.60 10.39
C ILE A 225 -2.71 -12.55 9.96
N LEU A 226 -2.40 -12.55 8.66
CA LEU A 226 -1.02 -12.41 8.18
C LEU A 226 -0.43 -11.05 8.55
N GLU A 227 -1.20 -9.98 8.45
CA GLU A 227 -0.76 -8.63 8.81
C GLU A 227 -0.32 -8.54 10.28
N HIS A 228 -0.98 -9.30 11.16
CA HIS A 228 -0.61 -9.34 12.58
C HIS A 228 0.65 -10.17 12.85
N MET A 229 0.93 -11.16 12.01
CA MET A 229 2.06 -12.09 12.20
C MET A 229 3.38 -11.52 11.70
N VAL A 230 3.37 -10.68 10.66
CA VAL A 230 4.57 -10.11 10.05
C VAL A 230 5.03 -8.84 10.76
N ASP A 231 6.31 -8.49 10.58
CA ASP A 231 6.90 -7.28 11.15
C ASP A 231 6.65 -6.06 10.25
N CYS A 232 6.61 -6.27 8.92
CA CYS A 232 6.34 -5.24 7.94
C CYS A 232 5.31 -5.75 6.92
N VAL A 233 4.37 -4.88 6.52
CA VAL A 233 3.37 -5.12 5.47
C VAL A 233 3.51 -4.03 4.43
N LEU A 234 3.84 -4.41 3.22
CA LEU A 234 3.93 -3.54 2.06
C LEU A 234 2.79 -3.85 1.10
N TYR A 235 2.05 -2.85 0.68
CA TYR A 235 1.01 -2.99 -0.34
C TYR A 235 1.36 -2.23 -1.60
N PHE A 236 1.25 -2.91 -2.74
CA PHE A 236 1.18 -2.26 -4.03
C PHE A 236 -0.23 -1.72 -4.27
N GLU A 237 -0.31 -0.44 -4.56
CA GLU A 237 -1.52 0.29 -4.95
C GLU A 237 -1.34 0.86 -6.37
N GLY A 238 -2.45 1.09 -7.06
CA GLY A 238 -2.48 1.65 -8.40
C GLY A 238 -3.27 0.79 -9.38
N GLU A 239 -3.70 1.38 -10.46
CA GLU A 239 -4.40 0.65 -11.53
C GLU A 239 -3.40 -0.15 -12.36
N SER A 240 -3.72 -1.42 -12.65
CA SER A 240 -2.86 -2.29 -13.46
C SER A 240 -2.59 -1.74 -14.87
N ALA A 241 -3.48 -0.87 -15.38
CA ALA A 241 -3.32 -0.17 -16.66
C ALA A 241 -2.69 1.23 -16.53
N GLY A 242 -2.54 1.77 -15.32
CA GLY A 242 -1.93 3.07 -15.09
C GLY A 242 -0.40 3.03 -15.24
N PRO A 243 0.27 4.18 -15.45
CA PRO A 243 1.72 4.23 -15.59
C PRO A 243 2.44 4.00 -14.27
N PHE A 244 1.88 4.47 -13.17
CA PHE A 244 2.53 4.43 -11.86
C PHE A 244 2.04 3.29 -10.98
N ARG A 245 2.95 2.84 -10.11
CA ARG A 245 2.70 1.88 -9.05
C ARG A 245 3.20 2.48 -7.74
N CYS A 246 2.34 2.57 -6.75
CA CYS A 246 2.70 3.04 -5.42
C CYS A 246 2.89 1.86 -4.50
N LEU A 247 3.97 1.84 -3.74
CA LEU A 247 4.24 0.87 -2.69
C LEU A 247 4.10 1.58 -1.35
N ARG A 248 3.19 1.12 -0.51
CA ARG A 248 2.89 1.72 0.79
C ARG A 248 3.15 0.73 1.92
N ALA A 249 3.73 1.22 3.02
CA ALA A 249 3.83 0.45 4.26
C ALA A 249 2.52 0.58 5.05
N ALA A 250 1.72 -0.50 5.11
CA ALA A 250 0.54 -0.56 5.98
C ALA A 250 0.90 -0.89 7.44
N LYS A 251 2.05 -1.53 7.64
CA LYS A 251 2.64 -1.82 8.94
C LYS A 251 4.15 -1.87 8.81
N ASN A 252 4.87 -1.23 9.73
CA ASN A 252 6.32 -1.33 9.79
C ASN A 252 6.78 -1.17 11.24
N ARG A 253 7.39 -2.22 11.82
CA ARG A 253 7.93 -2.17 13.19
C ARG A 253 9.30 -1.49 13.27
N PHE A 254 9.95 -1.30 12.12
CA PHE A 254 11.33 -0.82 11.99
C PHE A 254 11.42 0.56 11.34
N GLY A 255 10.27 1.17 11.02
CA GLY A 255 10.22 2.48 10.38
C GLY A 255 8.81 3.07 10.35
N SER A 256 8.68 4.20 9.65
CA SER A 256 7.39 4.88 9.47
C SER A 256 6.46 4.06 8.58
N THR A 257 5.17 4.04 8.90
CA THR A 257 4.11 3.49 8.03
C THR A 257 3.57 4.51 7.03
N ASN A 258 4.07 5.74 7.10
CA ASN A 258 3.55 6.83 6.27
C ASN A 258 4.35 7.01 4.98
N GLU A 259 5.45 6.27 4.76
CA GLU A 259 6.27 6.40 3.56
C GLU A 259 5.66 5.66 2.37
N ILE A 260 5.79 6.25 1.18
CA ILE A 260 5.45 5.60 -0.08
C ILE A 260 6.66 5.56 -1.02
N GLY A 261 6.73 4.48 -1.81
CA GLY A 261 7.62 4.34 -2.95
C GLY A 261 6.83 4.45 -4.25
N VAL A 262 7.32 5.22 -5.20
CA VAL A 262 6.66 5.42 -6.49
C VAL A 262 7.51 4.82 -7.60
N PHE A 263 6.87 3.95 -8.39
CA PHE A 263 7.50 3.21 -9.47
C PHE A 263 6.73 3.40 -10.77
N GLU A 264 7.42 3.28 -11.88
CA GLU A 264 6.86 3.17 -13.21
C GLU A 264 7.13 1.77 -13.76
N MET A 265 6.13 1.16 -14.41
CA MET A 265 6.31 -0.14 -15.07
C MET A 265 6.87 0.05 -16.46
N SER A 266 8.07 -0.49 -16.71
CA SER A 266 8.74 -0.47 -18.00
C SER A 266 8.89 -1.89 -18.58
N GLU A 267 9.42 -1.99 -19.80
CA GLU A 267 9.81 -3.28 -20.40
C GLU A 267 10.93 -4.01 -19.62
N HIS A 268 11.75 -3.24 -18.90
CA HIS A 268 12.84 -3.74 -18.04
C HIS A 268 12.43 -3.97 -16.59
N GLY A 269 11.14 -3.86 -16.26
CA GLY A 269 10.60 -4.04 -14.92
C GLY A 269 10.13 -2.74 -14.26
N LEU A 270 10.20 -2.70 -12.94
CA LEU A 270 9.85 -1.53 -12.15
C LEU A 270 11.05 -0.58 -12.06
N VAL A 271 10.81 0.67 -12.41
CA VAL A 271 11.81 1.75 -12.36
C VAL A 271 11.36 2.77 -11.32
N GLU A 272 12.28 3.24 -10.50
CA GLU A 272 12.02 4.27 -9.50
C GLU A 272 11.68 5.61 -10.16
N VAL A 273 10.66 6.27 -9.66
CA VAL A 273 10.31 7.63 -10.11
C VAL A 273 11.02 8.64 -9.22
N ALA A 274 12.13 9.20 -9.71
CA ALA A 274 12.96 10.13 -8.93
C ALA A 274 12.19 11.39 -8.49
N ASN A 275 11.30 11.89 -9.34
CA ASN A 275 10.42 13.02 -9.02
C ASN A 275 8.97 12.68 -9.37
N PRO A 276 8.21 12.03 -8.44
CA PRO A 276 6.84 11.66 -8.69
C PRO A 276 5.93 12.84 -9.02
N SER A 277 6.10 13.98 -8.35
CA SER A 277 5.30 15.18 -8.62
C SER A 277 5.47 15.66 -10.07
N ALA A 278 6.71 15.74 -10.56
CA ALA A 278 6.96 16.12 -11.95
C ALA A 278 6.40 15.11 -12.96
N ALA A 279 6.53 13.83 -12.66
CA ALA A 279 6.01 12.75 -13.50
C ALA A 279 4.48 12.75 -13.57
N MET A 280 3.80 13.00 -12.44
CA MET A 280 2.33 13.08 -12.38
C MET A 280 1.75 14.33 -13.05
N LEU A 281 2.54 15.40 -13.12
CA LEU A 281 2.15 16.64 -13.81
C LEU A 281 2.57 16.67 -15.29
N ALA A 282 3.26 15.63 -15.77
CA ALA A 282 3.65 15.53 -17.17
C ALA A 282 2.41 15.50 -18.08
N GLY A 283 2.34 16.45 -19.00
CA GLY A 283 1.19 16.59 -19.92
C GLY A 283 -0.02 17.33 -19.33
N HIS A 284 0.12 17.98 -18.17
CA HIS A 284 -0.93 18.85 -17.62
C HIS A 284 -1.42 19.87 -18.67
N PRO A 285 -2.72 19.87 -19.03
CA PRO A 285 -3.26 20.77 -20.05
C PRO A 285 -3.33 22.21 -19.50
N GLN A 286 -2.63 23.13 -20.14
CA GLN A 286 -2.71 24.56 -19.80
C GLN A 286 -4.01 25.16 -20.34
N GLY A 287 -4.62 26.04 -19.57
CA GLY A 287 -5.81 26.79 -19.99
C GLY A 287 -7.10 25.98 -20.11
N ALA A 288 -7.14 24.73 -19.63
CA ALA A 288 -8.36 23.92 -19.60
C ALA A 288 -9.15 24.15 -18.30
N SER A 289 -10.49 24.32 -18.42
CA SER A 289 -11.36 24.38 -17.25
C SER A 289 -11.48 22.99 -16.57
N GLY A 290 -11.71 23.00 -15.26
CA GLY A 290 -11.91 21.76 -14.50
C GLY A 290 -10.63 21.14 -13.93
N ASN A 291 -9.49 21.79 -14.01
CA ASN A 291 -8.23 21.29 -13.49
C ASN A 291 -7.75 22.11 -12.30
N CYS A 292 -7.23 21.44 -11.27
CA CYS A 292 -6.53 22.09 -10.15
C CYS A 292 -5.39 21.20 -9.67
N ILE A 293 -4.23 21.81 -9.40
CA ILE A 293 -3.10 21.11 -8.82
C ILE A 293 -3.23 21.12 -7.31
N ALA A 294 -3.28 19.90 -6.75
CA ALA A 294 -3.27 19.64 -5.32
C ALA A 294 -1.84 19.38 -4.84
N CYS A 295 -1.53 19.76 -3.60
CA CYS A 295 -0.38 19.24 -2.90
C CYS A 295 -0.83 18.46 -1.66
N VAL A 296 -0.56 17.17 -1.66
CA VAL A 296 -0.89 16.25 -0.57
C VAL A 296 0.39 15.77 0.12
N MET A 297 0.26 15.38 1.39
CA MET A 297 1.35 14.71 2.10
C MET A 297 1.14 13.21 2.04
N GLU A 298 2.07 12.51 1.45
CA GLU A 298 2.17 11.07 1.54
C GLU A 298 3.34 10.72 2.46
N GLY A 299 2.98 10.50 3.73
CA GLY A 299 3.95 10.36 4.79
C GLY A 299 4.73 11.63 5.08
N SER A 300 6.03 11.57 4.91
CA SER A 300 6.92 12.72 5.04
C SER A 300 7.08 13.51 3.72
N ARG A 301 6.57 12.98 2.60
CA ARG A 301 6.81 13.50 1.25
C ARG A 301 5.63 14.32 0.72
N PRO A 302 5.83 15.60 0.38
CA PRO A 302 4.84 16.35 -0.37
C PRO A 302 4.80 15.86 -1.82
N LEU A 303 3.60 15.63 -2.35
CA LEU A 303 3.36 15.23 -3.73
C LEU A 303 2.36 16.17 -4.38
N LEU A 304 2.67 16.60 -5.60
CA LEU A 304 1.71 17.32 -6.43
C LEU A 304 0.98 16.35 -7.33
N ALA A 305 -0.35 16.49 -7.35
CA ALA A 305 -1.24 15.69 -8.18
C ALA A 305 -2.26 16.58 -8.87
N GLU A 306 -2.63 16.24 -10.09
CA GLU A 306 -3.68 16.92 -10.82
C GLU A 306 -5.04 16.33 -10.47
N VAL A 307 -5.94 17.17 -9.97
CA VAL A 307 -7.35 16.85 -9.74
C VAL A 307 -8.16 17.44 -10.91
N GLN A 308 -8.82 16.57 -11.65
CA GLN A 308 -9.68 16.93 -12.76
C GLN A 308 -11.14 16.77 -12.37
N ALA A 309 -11.99 17.69 -12.76
CA ALA A 309 -13.43 17.64 -12.59
C ALA A 309 -14.16 17.99 -13.88
N LEU A 310 -15.24 17.29 -14.15
CA LEU A 310 -16.17 17.59 -15.24
C LEU A 310 -17.57 17.73 -14.66
N ALA A 311 -18.16 18.93 -14.82
CA ALA A 311 -19.54 19.23 -14.46
C ALA A 311 -20.34 19.50 -15.73
N ALA A 312 -21.30 18.65 -16.06
CA ALA A 312 -22.12 18.75 -17.26
C ALA A 312 -23.60 18.69 -16.89
N LYS A 313 -24.49 19.33 -17.66
CA LYS A 313 -25.95 19.23 -17.45
C LYS A 313 -26.39 17.77 -17.57
N THR A 314 -27.13 17.28 -16.57
CA THR A 314 -27.69 15.94 -16.66
C THR A 314 -28.79 15.87 -17.74
N GLN A 315 -28.77 14.79 -18.51
CA GLN A 315 -29.79 14.54 -19.54
C GLN A 315 -30.84 13.51 -19.09
N PHE A 316 -30.62 12.84 -17.94
CA PHE A 316 -31.37 11.63 -17.55
C PHE A 316 -32.11 11.75 -16.21
N GLY A 317 -32.47 12.91 -15.78
CA GLY A 317 -33.31 13.14 -14.59
C GLY A 317 -32.62 12.93 -13.25
N VAL A 318 -31.75 11.95 -13.10
CA VAL A 318 -30.94 11.70 -11.88
C VAL A 318 -29.48 12.00 -12.16
N PRO A 319 -28.89 13.01 -11.51
CA PRO A 319 -27.49 13.38 -11.70
C PRO A 319 -26.51 12.25 -11.32
N ARG A 320 -25.55 12.00 -12.18
CA ARG A 320 -24.49 11.02 -11.95
C ARG A 320 -23.37 11.65 -11.13
N ARG A 321 -22.82 10.86 -10.23
CA ARG A 321 -21.67 11.24 -9.42
C ARG A 321 -20.63 10.12 -9.55
N THR A 322 -19.40 10.47 -9.93
CA THR A 322 -18.30 9.52 -10.06
C THR A 322 -17.03 10.13 -9.49
N ALA A 323 -16.32 9.36 -8.70
CA ALA A 323 -15.04 9.76 -8.12
C ALA A 323 -14.02 8.65 -8.39
N ALA A 324 -12.87 9.01 -8.96
CA ALA A 324 -11.72 8.16 -9.13
C ALA A 324 -10.51 8.84 -8.47
N GLY A 325 -9.82 8.13 -7.59
CA GLY A 325 -8.67 8.64 -6.86
C GLY A 325 -9.00 9.53 -5.66
N VAL A 326 -10.29 9.76 -5.34
CA VAL A 326 -10.75 10.46 -4.12
C VAL A 326 -11.95 9.74 -3.51
N ASP A 327 -12.24 10.02 -2.23
CA ASP A 327 -13.40 9.43 -1.56
C ASP A 327 -14.73 9.97 -2.13
N TYR A 328 -15.60 9.05 -2.55
CA TYR A 328 -16.90 9.38 -3.13
C TYR A 328 -17.82 10.17 -2.16
N ASN A 329 -17.88 9.74 -0.89
CA ASN A 329 -18.76 10.39 0.09
C ASN A 329 -18.23 11.79 0.41
N ARG A 330 -16.90 11.97 0.46
CA ARG A 330 -16.29 13.29 0.64
C ARG A 330 -16.62 14.22 -0.52
N MET A 331 -16.49 13.75 -1.76
CA MET A 331 -16.91 14.52 -2.95
C MET A 331 -18.38 14.96 -2.86
N VAL A 332 -19.30 14.06 -2.48
CA VAL A 332 -20.73 14.39 -2.35
C VAL A 332 -20.98 15.48 -1.29
N LEU A 333 -20.27 15.43 -0.16
CA LEU A 333 -20.34 16.48 0.87
C LEU A 333 -19.84 17.82 0.33
N LEU A 334 -18.74 17.82 -0.42
CA LEU A 334 -18.17 19.04 -1.02
C LEU A 334 -19.11 19.65 -2.06
N LEU A 335 -19.80 18.84 -2.86
CA LEU A 335 -20.84 19.33 -3.78
C LEU A 335 -21.97 20.06 -3.05
N ALA A 336 -22.43 19.53 -1.91
CA ALA A 336 -23.44 20.18 -1.09
C ALA A 336 -22.95 21.53 -0.51
N ILE A 337 -21.66 21.63 -0.16
CA ILE A 337 -21.04 22.88 0.29
C ILE A 337 -21.02 23.91 -0.85
N LEU A 338 -20.57 23.53 -2.06
CA LEU A 338 -20.58 24.42 -3.24
C LEU A 338 -21.98 24.96 -3.53
N GLU A 339 -22.98 24.10 -3.49
CA GLU A 339 -24.35 24.49 -3.74
C GLU A 339 -24.86 25.45 -2.66
N LYS A 340 -24.73 25.07 -1.38
CA LYS A 340 -25.32 25.82 -0.27
C LYS A 340 -24.57 27.10 0.08
N ARG A 341 -23.25 27.12 -0.03
CA ARG A 341 -22.38 28.21 0.43
C ARG A 341 -21.86 29.11 -0.68
N CYS A 342 -21.70 28.55 -1.88
CA CYS A 342 -21.12 29.29 -3.01
C CYS A 342 -22.13 29.57 -4.12
N GLY A 343 -23.36 29.05 -4.00
CA GLY A 343 -24.43 29.28 -4.98
C GLY A 343 -24.22 28.58 -6.32
N LEU A 344 -23.41 27.54 -6.37
CA LEU A 344 -23.19 26.74 -7.57
C LEU A 344 -24.19 25.58 -7.59
N PHE A 345 -25.27 25.72 -8.35
CA PHE A 345 -26.39 24.76 -8.40
C PHE A 345 -26.02 23.50 -9.18
N LEU A 346 -25.38 22.55 -8.50
CA LEU A 346 -24.89 21.30 -9.05
C LEU A 346 -25.89 20.13 -8.97
N SER A 347 -27.05 20.37 -8.35
CA SER A 347 -28.14 19.39 -8.20
C SER A 347 -28.73 18.90 -9.53
N SER A 348 -28.57 19.65 -10.61
CA SER A 348 -28.98 19.28 -11.97
C SER A 348 -27.81 18.96 -12.92
N SER A 349 -26.62 18.74 -12.40
CA SER A 349 -25.43 18.48 -13.19
C SER A 349 -24.82 17.13 -12.84
N ASP A 350 -24.38 16.38 -13.84
CA ASP A 350 -23.49 15.24 -13.64
C ASP A 350 -22.12 15.77 -13.22
N VAL A 351 -21.49 15.14 -12.25
CA VAL A 351 -20.15 15.51 -11.79
C VAL A 351 -19.23 14.29 -11.72
N TYR A 352 -18.11 14.42 -12.38
CA TYR A 352 -17.05 13.42 -12.43
C TYR A 352 -15.78 14.06 -11.87
N VAL A 353 -15.11 13.38 -10.95
CA VAL A 353 -13.82 13.79 -10.41
C VAL A 353 -12.82 12.66 -10.63
N ASN A 354 -11.64 13.03 -11.09
CA ASN A 354 -10.55 12.09 -11.35
C ASN A 354 -9.20 12.65 -10.89
N VAL A 355 -8.38 11.82 -10.30
CA VAL A 355 -6.97 12.12 -10.01
C VAL A 355 -6.12 11.52 -11.11
N VAL A 356 -5.34 12.37 -11.79
CA VAL A 356 -4.48 11.92 -12.88
C VAL A 356 -3.36 11.03 -12.34
N GLY A 357 -3.00 9.98 -13.10
CA GLY A 357 -1.95 9.04 -12.71
C GLY A 357 -2.41 7.86 -11.85
N GLY A 358 -3.72 7.75 -11.55
CA GLY A 358 -4.30 6.61 -10.83
C GLY A 358 -3.94 6.55 -9.33
N MET A 359 -3.44 7.65 -8.77
CA MET A 359 -3.22 7.76 -7.33
C MET A 359 -4.51 7.95 -6.56
N ARG A 360 -4.53 7.47 -5.33
CA ARG A 360 -5.60 7.73 -4.38
C ARG A 360 -5.15 8.79 -3.37
N LEU A 361 -5.91 9.88 -3.29
CA LEU A 361 -5.67 11.00 -2.38
C LEU A 361 -6.68 10.94 -1.23
N ASP A 362 -6.26 10.41 -0.09
CA ASP A 362 -7.14 10.23 1.08
C ASP A 362 -7.00 11.38 2.10
N GLU A 363 -6.06 12.30 1.88
CA GLU A 363 -5.80 13.42 2.80
C GLU A 363 -6.86 14.52 2.65
N PRO A 364 -7.41 15.07 3.78
CA PRO A 364 -8.38 16.18 3.73
C PRO A 364 -7.87 17.45 3.02
N ALA A 365 -6.57 17.63 2.89
CA ALA A 365 -5.98 18.75 2.17
C ALA A 365 -6.39 18.83 0.68
N VAL A 366 -6.91 17.73 0.11
CA VAL A 366 -7.40 17.67 -1.28
C VAL A 366 -8.77 18.31 -1.47
N ASP A 367 -9.49 18.64 -0.40
CA ASP A 367 -10.84 19.22 -0.47
C ASP A 367 -10.88 20.51 -1.28
N LEU A 368 -9.99 21.44 -0.96
CA LEU A 368 -9.95 22.74 -1.64
C LEU A 368 -9.60 22.60 -3.14
N PRO A 369 -8.55 21.88 -3.55
CA PRO A 369 -8.30 21.62 -4.96
C PRO A 369 -9.47 20.98 -5.68
N MET A 370 -10.14 20.00 -5.07
CA MET A 370 -11.32 19.35 -5.65
C MET A 370 -12.47 20.35 -5.87
N LEU A 371 -12.74 21.20 -4.88
CA LEU A 371 -13.76 22.23 -4.99
C LEU A 371 -13.44 23.26 -6.08
N LEU A 372 -12.17 23.67 -6.18
CA LEU A 372 -11.73 24.62 -7.21
C LEU A 372 -11.83 24.01 -8.61
N ALA A 373 -11.45 22.72 -8.78
CA ALA A 373 -11.61 22.01 -10.04
C ALA A 373 -13.09 21.90 -10.45
N ILE A 374 -13.99 21.52 -9.52
CA ILE A 374 -15.43 21.44 -9.79
C ILE A 374 -16.00 22.83 -10.13
N ALA A 375 -15.65 23.87 -9.38
CA ALA A 375 -16.12 25.24 -9.63
C ALA A 375 -15.61 25.79 -10.97
N SER A 376 -14.37 25.50 -11.33
CA SER A 376 -13.76 25.83 -12.62
C SER A 376 -14.52 25.18 -13.78
N SER A 377 -14.77 23.88 -13.70
CA SER A 377 -15.55 23.15 -14.71
C SER A 377 -16.99 23.64 -14.81
N PHE A 378 -17.66 23.89 -13.69
CA PHE A 378 -19.03 24.38 -13.68
C PHE A 378 -19.18 25.78 -14.30
N ARG A 379 -18.19 26.66 -14.12
CA ARG A 379 -18.13 28.00 -14.71
C ARG A 379 -17.54 28.04 -16.10
N ASP A 380 -17.01 26.94 -16.57
CA ASP A 380 -16.22 26.81 -17.80
C ASP A 380 -15.11 27.87 -17.87
N LYS A 381 -14.40 28.06 -16.75
CA LYS A 381 -13.32 29.04 -16.62
C LYS A 381 -12.09 28.36 -16.02
N PRO A 382 -10.94 28.35 -16.73
CA PRO A 382 -9.73 27.76 -16.21
C PRO A 382 -9.18 28.52 -15.01
N LEU A 383 -8.46 27.81 -14.13
CA LEU A 383 -7.66 28.45 -13.09
C LEU A 383 -6.44 29.11 -13.74
N PRO A 384 -5.88 30.17 -13.13
CA PRO A 384 -4.66 30.81 -13.63
C PRO A 384 -3.50 29.81 -13.66
N GLU A 385 -2.62 29.95 -14.62
CA GLU A 385 -1.42 29.11 -14.72
C GLU A 385 -0.52 29.27 -13.49
N GLY A 386 0.20 28.22 -13.13
CA GLY A 386 1.11 28.21 -11.98
C GLY A 386 0.43 28.33 -10.61
N VAL A 387 -0.89 28.09 -10.55
CA VAL A 387 -1.66 28.02 -9.30
C VAL A 387 -1.71 26.57 -8.82
N MET A 388 -1.41 26.38 -7.54
CA MET A 388 -1.70 25.15 -6.81
C MET A 388 -2.51 25.45 -5.56
N SER A 389 -3.15 24.45 -4.96
CA SER A 389 -3.91 24.65 -3.74
C SER A 389 -3.86 23.44 -2.81
N PHE A 390 -4.15 23.69 -1.54
CA PHE A 390 -4.42 22.67 -0.51
C PHE A 390 -5.28 23.28 0.60
N GLY A 391 -6.08 22.47 1.28
CA GLY A 391 -6.86 22.90 2.44
C GLY A 391 -8.01 21.96 2.73
N GLU A 392 -8.27 21.72 4.01
CA GLU A 392 -9.45 21.00 4.47
C GLU A 392 -10.66 21.93 4.50
N VAL A 393 -11.83 21.42 4.15
CA VAL A 393 -13.07 22.19 4.10
C VAL A 393 -14.09 21.65 5.09
N GLY A 394 -14.55 22.51 6.01
CA GLY A 394 -15.63 22.19 6.92
C GLY A 394 -17.02 22.37 6.31
N LEU A 395 -18.05 21.80 6.93
CA LEU A 395 -19.43 21.81 6.43
C LEU A 395 -20.07 23.21 6.35
N THR A 396 -19.53 24.19 7.06
CA THR A 396 -19.99 25.58 6.97
C THR A 396 -19.34 26.36 5.83
N GLY A 397 -18.39 25.71 5.10
CA GLY A 397 -17.61 26.30 4.01
C GLY A 397 -16.36 27.03 4.49
N GLU A 398 -15.99 26.87 5.76
CA GLU A 398 -14.72 27.36 6.32
C GLU A 398 -13.55 26.51 5.82
N LEU A 399 -12.39 27.14 5.65
CA LEU A 399 -11.13 26.48 5.38
C LEU A 399 -10.35 26.28 6.68
N ARG A 400 -9.88 25.07 6.88
CA ARG A 400 -9.11 24.66 8.06
C ARG A 400 -7.65 24.45 7.70
N ALA A 401 -6.79 24.82 8.65
CA ALA A 401 -5.36 24.62 8.56
C ALA A 401 -5.01 23.13 8.36
N VAL A 402 -4.00 22.88 7.55
CA VAL A 402 -3.45 21.54 7.30
C VAL A 402 -2.00 21.47 7.73
N SER A 403 -1.54 20.28 8.08
CA SER A 403 -0.15 20.04 8.48
C SER A 403 0.84 20.27 7.33
N ASN A 404 2.09 20.54 7.69
CA ASN A 404 3.22 20.59 6.78
C ASN A 404 3.08 21.60 5.62
N ALA A 405 2.39 22.74 5.83
CA ALA A 405 2.17 23.76 4.79
C ALA A 405 3.48 24.22 4.15
N GLY A 406 4.54 24.39 4.95
CA GLY A 406 5.85 24.79 4.44
C GLY A 406 6.46 23.79 3.46
N GLN A 407 6.35 22.51 3.71
CA GLN A 407 6.85 21.47 2.81
C GLN A 407 6.07 21.44 1.49
N ARG A 408 4.74 21.60 1.55
CA ARG A 408 3.87 21.69 0.36
C ARG A 408 4.24 22.85 -0.54
N ILE A 409 4.42 24.02 0.06
CA ILE A 409 4.79 25.25 -0.65
C ILE A 409 6.20 25.10 -1.28
N ASN A 410 7.16 24.57 -0.54
CA ASN A 410 8.51 24.36 -1.07
C ASN A 410 8.53 23.40 -2.26
N GLU A 411 7.78 22.29 -2.19
CA GLU A 411 7.69 21.34 -3.31
C GLU A 411 7.06 21.99 -4.54
N ALA A 412 5.98 22.74 -4.37
CA ALA A 412 5.34 23.47 -5.46
C ALA A 412 6.26 24.51 -6.07
N TYR A 413 6.96 25.30 -5.24
CA TYR A 413 7.95 26.28 -5.71
C TYR A 413 9.06 25.63 -6.52
N ARG A 414 9.59 24.49 -6.06
CA ARG A 414 10.63 23.73 -6.76
C ARG A 414 10.19 23.27 -8.15
N LEU A 415 8.89 23.05 -8.34
CA LEU A 415 8.31 22.64 -9.62
C LEU A 415 7.79 23.81 -10.48
N GLY A 416 8.07 25.05 -10.07
CA GLY A 416 7.78 26.25 -10.86
C GLY A 416 6.40 26.85 -10.62
N PHE A 417 5.65 26.39 -9.62
CA PHE A 417 4.42 27.07 -9.21
C PHE A 417 4.75 28.38 -8.48
N HIS A 418 3.96 29.40 -8.75
CA HIS A 418 4.21 30.75 -8.21
C HIS A 418 3.07 31.28 -7.34
N THR A 419 1.91 30.60 -7.31
CA THR A 419 0.77 30.98 -6.50
C THR A 419 0.20 29.76 -5.76
N CYS A 420 -0.03 29.93 -4.47
CA CYS A 420 -0.65 28.91 -3.62
C CYS A 420 -1.93 29.46 -2.97
N VAL A 421 -3.07 28.81 -3.22
CA VAL A 421 -4.33 29.09 -2.53
C VAL A 421 -4.46 28.15 -1.33
N MET A 422 -4.52 28.71 -0.13
CA MET A 422 -4.41 27.93 1.10
C MET A 422 -5.26 28.52 2.23
N PRO A 423 -5.56 27.75 3.28
CA PRO A 423 -6.20 28.28 4.48
C PRO A 423 -5.40 29.43 5.10
N ASP A 424 -6.10 30.33 5.79
CA ASP A 424 -5.47 31.41 6.57
C ASP A 424 -4.75 30.81 7.79
N GLN A 425 -3.49 30.40 7.57
CA GLN A 425 -2.61 29.82 8.60
C GLN A 425 -1.20 30.41 8.51
N GLU A 426 -0.48 30.36 9.63
CA GLU A 426 0.91 30.81 9.68
C GLU A 426 1.84 29.91 8.90
N VAL A 427 2.74 30.51 8.17
CA VAL A 427 3.85 29.85 7.45
C VAL A 427 5.09 30.74 7.57
N ASP A 428 6.26 30.16 7.37
CA ASP A 428 7.54 30.85 7.41
C ASP A 428 7.54 32.07 6.45
N GLU A 429 8.07 33.19 6.92
CA GLU A 429 8.19 34.41 6.12
C GLU A 429 9.04 34.21 4.85
N GLU A 430 10.02 33.34 4.87
CA GLU A 430 10.84 33.03 3.71
C GLU A 430 9.99 32.48 2.56
N LEU A 431 8.98 31.65 2.88
CA LEU A 431 8.07 31.08 1.88
C LEU A 431 7.13 32.12 1.27
N THR A 432 6.74 33.13 2.05
CA THR A 432 5.93 34.26 1.57
C THR A 432 6.69 35.13 0.55
N ARG A 433 8.03 35.14 0.61
CA ARG A 433 8.87 35.81 -0.38
C ARG A 433 9.07 35.01 -1.67
N LYS A 434 9.00 33.68 -1.58
CA LYS A 434 9.23 32.77 -2.71
C LYS A 434 7.97 32.59 -3.57
N MET A 435 6.78 32.62 -2.98
CA MET A 435 5.51 32.31 -3.63
C MET A 435 4.41 33.27 -3.20
N ASN A 436 3.53 33.62 -4.13
CA ASN A 436 2.31 34.38 -3.81
C ASN A 436 1.34 33.50 -3.02
N LEU A 437 1.17 33.76 -1.72
CA LEU A 437 0.29 32.99 -0.84
C LEU A 437 -1.06 33.67 -0.72
N VAL A 438 -2.07 33.12 -1.38
CA VAL A 438 -3.47 33.54 -1.30
C VAL A 438 -4.11 32.85 -0.11
N ARG A 439 -4.05 33.50 1.05
CA ARG A 439 -4.63 33.00 2.32
C ARG A 439 -6.10 33.30 2.36
N VAL A 440 -6.94 32.31 2.53
CA VAL A 440 -8.41 32.45 2.48
C VAL A 440 -9.07 31.72 3.64
N LYS A 441 -10.22 32.27 4.11
CA LYS A 441 -10.96 31.72 5.25
C LYS A 441 -12.13 30.84 4.83
N THR A 442 -12.66 31.07 3.63
CA THR A 442 -13.82 30.34 3.14
C THR A 442 -13.61 29.86 1.70
N VAL A 443 -14.34 28.82 1.31
CA VAL A 443 -14.40 28.34 -0.08
C VAL A 443 -14.84 29.44 -1.03
N GLY A 444 -15.80 30.29 -0.62
CA GLY A 444 -16.27 31.41 -1.42
C GLY A 444 -15.17 32.43 -1.72
N ASP A 445 -14.29 32.71 -0.74
CA ASP A 445 -13.12 33.59 -0.93
C ASP A 445 -12.10 32.97 -1.86
N ALA A 446 -11.84 31.65 -1.71
CA ALA A 446 -10.94 30.92 -2.59
C ALA A 446 -11.40 30.97 -4.06
N ILE A 447 -12.69 30.70 -4.31
CA ILE A 447 -13.27 30.77 -5.67
C ILE A 447 -13.15 32.19 -6.26
N LYS A 448 -13.44 33.22 -5.48
CA LYS A 448 -13.32 34.62 -5.95
C LYS A 448 -11.89 35.05 -6.27
N ALA A 449 -10.91 34.45 -5.57
CA ALA A 449 -9.51 34.78 -5.76
C ALA A 449 -8.91 34.23 -7.06
N VAL A 450 -9.49 33.13 -7.62
CA VAL A 450 -8.90 32.44 -8.79
C VAL A 450 -9.88 32.22 -9.95
N LEU A 451 -11.18 32.41 -9.75
CA LEU A 451 -12.26 32.26 -10.73
C LEU A 451 -13.18 33.52 -10.79
#